data_afc2ab47a74c8d8c9e5d6dc5e2288e3d
#
_entry.id   afc2ab47a74c8d8c9e5d6dc5e2288e3d
#
_cell.length_a   1.000
_cell.length_b   1.000
_cell.length_c   1.000
_cell.angle_alpha   90.00
_cell.angle_beta   90.00
_cell.angle_gamma   90.00
#
_symmetry.space_group_name_H-M   'P 1'
#
loop_
_entity.id
_entity.type
_entity.pdbx_description
1 polymer ?
#
loop_
_entity_poly.entity_id
_entity_poly.type
_entity_poly.pdbx_seq_one_letter_code
_entity_poly.pdbx_strand_id
1 'polypeptide(L)'
;MIRGYSKRQFAQSDFDATGYVFPTEEGVFKAVLDCKRYGKTRNLIGYFTLENGQTIMTSAWQNDNYHGLQEVPFGALMELTFVKNNRGVIHLRKATVLG
;
A
#
# COMPACT_ATOMS: atom_id res chain seq x y z
N MET A 1 -8.17 20.15 11.21
CA MET A 1 -8.38 19.71 11.23
C MET A 1 -8.48 19.25 10.95
N ILE A 2 -8.22 19.33 10.77
CA ILE A 2 -8.27 18.83 10.61
C ILE A 2 -8.53 18.40 10.09
N ARG A 3 -8.38 18.42 10.06
CA ARG A 3 -8.74 17.94 9.53
C ARG A 3 -8.84 17.14 9.05
N GLY A 4 -8.63 17.14 8.68
CA GLY A 4 -8.73 16.31 8.40
C GLY A 4 -8.50 15.84 7.63
N TYR A 5 -8.12 15.92 7.55
CA TYR A 5 -7.96 15.45 7.01
C TYR A 5 -7.90 15.06 6.52
N SER A 6 -7.86 15.01 6.60
CA SER A 6 -7.86 14.65 6.20
C SER A 6 -7.87 14.10 5.53
N LYS A 7 -7.76 13.80 5.47
CA LYS A 7 -7.89 13.45 4.87
C LYS A 7 -8.15 13.21 3.96
N ARG A 8 -8.31 13.00 3.88
CA ARG A 8 -8.64 12.74 3.09
C ARG A 8 -8.55 13.00 2.05
N GLN A 9 -8.53 13.46 1.91
CA GLN A 9 -8.31 13.90 1.02
C GLN A 9 -7.24 13.74 0.52
N PHE A 10 -6.68 13.50 0.83
CA PHE A 10 -5.73 13.36 0.55
C PHE A 10 -5.49 13.34 -0.51
N ALA A 11 -5.92 13.55 -0.40
CA ALA A 11 -5.78 13.90 -1.48
C ALA A 11 -5.05 13.21 -2.45
N GLN A 12 -5.78 12.50 -3.16
CA GLN A 12 -5.17 11.80 -4.23
C GLN A 12 -4.58 12.73 -5.25
N SER A 13 -5.18 13.90 -5.40
CA SER A 13 -4.65 14.90 -6.31
C SER A 13 -3.38 15.54 -5.78
N ASP A 14 -3.16 15.50 -4.47
CA ASP A 14 -1.98 16.11 -3.86
C ASP A 14 -0.86 15.11 -3.61
N PHE A 15 -1.16 13.84 -3.67
CA PHE A 15 -0.15 12.83 -3.40
C PHE A 15 0.76 12.63 -4.59
N ASP A 16 2.06 12.76 -4.36
CA ASP A 16 3.05 12.58 -5.40
C ASP A 16 3.61 11.16 -5.33
N ALA A 17 3.26 10.35 -6.32
CA ALA A 17 3.68 8.96 -6.36
C ALA A 17 5.05 8.77 -7.03
N THR A 18 5.72 9.86 -7.36
CA THR A 18 7.05 9.79 -7.98
C THR A 18 8.00 9.08 -7.03
N GLY A 19 8.74 8.10 -7.56
CA GLY A 19 9.69 7.35 -6.73
C GLY A 19 9.11 6.10 -6.11
N TYR A 20 7.79 5.90 -6.16
CA TYR A 20 7.19 4.67 -5.68
C TYR A 20 7.27 3.63 -6.81
N VAL A 21 7.84 2.48 -6.51
CA VAL A 21 8.05 1.43 -7.51
C VAL A 21 7.42 0.14 -7.04
N PHE A 22 7.18 -0.78 -7.96
CA PHE A 22 6.67 -2.09 -7.58
C PHE A 22 7.72 -2.86 -6.81
N PRO A 23 7.30 -3.71 -5.87
CA PRO A 23 8.25 -4.50 -5.07
C PRO A 23 9.04 -5.45 -5.97
N THR A 24 10.31 -5.66 -5.63
CA THR A 24 11.20 -6.51 -6.41
C THR A 24 11.70 -7.70 -5.63
N GLU A 25 11.32 -7.85 -4.36
CA GLU A 25 11.80 -8.92 -3.51
C GLU A 25 10.65 -9.57 -2.76
N GLU A 26 10.76 -10.87 -2.59
CA GLU A 26 9.87 -11.60 -1.70
C GLU A 26 10.28 -11.34 -0.25
N GLY A 27 9.34 -11.53 0.65
CA GLY A 27 9.65 -11.44 2.07
C GLY A 27 8.59 -10.70 2.85
N VAL A 28 8.89 -10.46 4.11
CA VAL A 28 8.01 -9.77 5.02
C VAL A 28 8.67 -8.45 5.39
N PHE A 29 7.93 -7.35 5.20
CA PHE A 29 8.48 -6.02 5.41
C PHE A 29 7.53 -5.19 6.28
N LYS A 30 8.10 -4.40 7.17
CA LYS A 30 7.33 -3.41 7.90
C LYS A 30 7.31 -2.13 7.09
N ALA A 31 6.15 -1.48 7.07
CA ALA A 31 5.94 -0.31 6.24
C ALA A 31 4.88 0.59 6.82
N VAL A 32 4.91 1.85 6.41
CA VAL A 32 3.87 2.82 6.75
C VAL A 32 3.04 3.04 5.50
N LEU A 33 1.72 3.02 5.67
CA LEU A 33 0.80 3.30 4.56
C LEU A 33 0.73 4.80 4.32
N ASP A 34 1.32 5.25 3.21
CA ASP A 34 1.37 6.68 2.89
C ASP A 34 0.12 7.16 2.18
N CYS A 35 -0.44 6.34 1.29
CA CYS A 35 -1.60 6.73 0.51
C CYS A 35 -2.26 5.50 -0.08
N LYS A 36 -3.53 5.65 -0.46
CA LYS A 36 -4.30 4.64 -1.17
C LYS A 36 -5.06 5.32 -2.27
N ARG A 37 -5.22 4.66 -3.40
CA ARG A 37 -6.12 5.15 -4.43
C ARG A 37 -6.55 4.02 -5.34
N TYR A 38 -7.64 4.23 -6.06
CA TYR A 38 -8.16 3.22 -6.97
C TYR A 38 -7.56 3.39 -8.34
N GLY A 39 -7.15 2.28 -8.94
CA GLY A 39 -6.68 2.27 -10.31
C GLY A 39 -7.84 2.22 -11.30
N LYS A 40 -7.50 2.13 -12.58
CA LYS A 40 -8.49 2.15 -13.66
C LYS A 40 -9.46 0.98 -13.60
N THR A 41 -9.01 -0.15 -13.09
CA THR A 41 -9.84 -1.35 -12.99
C THR A 41 -10.46 -1.50 -11.62
N ARG A 42 -10.50 -0.42 -10.85
CA ARG A 42 -11.04 -0.38 -9.50
C ARG A 42 -10.24 -1.21 -8.50
N ASN A 43 -9.05 -1.65 -8.88
CA ASN A 43 -8.16 -2.27 -7.91
C ASN A 43 -7.62 -1.18 -7.00
N LEU A 44 -7.45 -1.54 -5.75
CA LEU A 44 -6.90 -0.63 -4.76
C LEU A 44 -5.38 -0.68 -4.84
N ILE A 45 -4.75 0.49 -4.89
CA ILE A 45 -3.30 0.59 -4.91
C ILE A 45 -2.86 1.24 -3.61
N GLY A 46 -1.96 0.57 -2.89
CA GLY A 46 -1.38 1.11 -1.68
C GLY A 46 0.03 1.62 -1.95
N TYR A 47 0.36 2.73 -1.31
CA TYR A 47 1.67 3.37 -1.43
C TYR A 47 2.31 3.35 -0.05
N PHE A 48 3.50 2.77 0.04
CA PHE A 48 4.13 2.49 1.33
C PHE A 48 5.57 2.98 1.38
N THR A 49 6.00 3.38 2.57
CA THR A 49 7.42 3.59 2.85
C THR A 49 7.86 2.43 3.74
N LEU A 50 8.81 1.66 3.27
CA LEU A 50 9.35 0.52 4.03
C LEU A 50 10.27 1.00 5.13
N GLU A 51 10.53 0.12 6.08
CA GLU A 51 11.39 0.41 7.21
C GLU A 51 12.78 0.86 6.79
N ASN A 52 13.25 0.35 5.65
CA ASN A 52 14.58 0.72 5.13
C ASN A 52 14.57 2.03 4.33
N GLY A 53 13.42 2.70 4.26
CA GLY A 53 13.31 3.96 3.53
C GLY A 53 12.88 3.83 2.09
N GLN A 54 12.79 2.63 1.56
CA GLN A 54 12.37 2.40 0.19
C GLN A 54 10.88 2.67 0.06
N THR A 55 10.47 3.30 -1.04
CA THR A 55 9.06 3.58 -1.31
C THR A 55 8.54 2.64 -2.38
N ILE A 56 7.44 1.96 -2.07
CA ILE A 56 6.87 0.99 -2.98
C ILE A 56 5.37 1.23 -3.16
N MET A 57 4.84 0.74 -4.27
CA MET A 57 3.41 0.70 -4.50
C MET A 57 3.03 -0.71 -4.89
N THR A 58 1.84 -1.12 -4.48
CA THR A 58 1.37 -2.46 -4.78
C THR A 58 -0.14 -2.47 -4.92
N SER A 59 -0.64 -3.34 -5.81
CA SER A 59 -2.06 -3.55 -5.99
C SER A 59 -2.59 -4.56 -5.01
N ALA A 60 -3.73 -4.26 -4.43
CA ALA A 60 -4.48 -5.22 -3.63
C ALA A 60 -5.78 -5.49 -4.38
N TRP A 61 -5.90 -6.69 -4.93
CA TRP A 61 -7.07 -7.03 -5.70
C TRP A 61 -8.26 -7.34 -4.80
N GLN A 62 -9.37 -7.73 -5.38
CA GLN A 62 -10.58 -8.07 -4.63
C GLN A 62 -10.40 -9.39 -3.90
N ASN A 63 -9.67 -9.32 -2.82
CA ASN A 63 -9.40 -10.46 -1.95
C ASN A 63 -9.28 -9.91 -0.54
N ASP A 64 -8.79 -10.70 0.38
CA ASP A 64 -8.68 -10.29 1.78
C ASP A 64 -7.78 -9.07 1.93
N ASN A 65 -6.73 -8.99 1.13
CA ASN A 65 -5.83 -7.84 1.18
C ASN A 65 -6.54 -6.57 0.73
N TYR A 66 -7.38 -6.67 -0.29
CA TYR A 66 -8.13 -5.53 -0.78
C TYR A 66 -9.05 -4.99 0.31
N HIS A 67 -9.81 -5.88 0.93
CA HIS A 67 -10.76 -5.45 1.95
C HIS A 67 -10.05 -4.93 3.19
N GLY A 68 -8.99 -5.60 3.59
CA GLY A 68 -8.25 -5.15 4.76
C GLY A 68 -7.59 -3.80 4.53
N LEU A 69 -6.97 -3.63 3.38
CA LEU A 69 -6.27 -2.39 3.07
C LEU A 69 -7.24 -1.22 2.94
N GLN A 70 -8.45 -1.49 2.46
CA GLN A 70 -9.46 -0.45 2.27
C GLN A 70 -9.77 0.27 3.58
N GLU A 71 -9.73 -0.42 4.69
CA GLU A 71 -10.09 0.13 5.99
C GLU A 71 -8.92 0.64 6.79
N VAL A 72 -7.71 0.47 6.30
CA VAL A 72 -6.52 0.89 7.03
C VAL A 72 -6.34 2.40 6.91
N PRO A 73 -6.17 3.12 8.02
CA PRO A 73 -5.96 4.56 7.94
C PRO A 73 -4.56 4.90 7.42
N PHE A 74 -4.44 6.08 6.83
CA PHE A 74 -3.14 6.58 6.41
C PHE A 74 -2.24 6.74 7.63
N GLY A 75 -0.97 6.42 7.45
CA GLY A 75 0.01 6.50 8.53
C GLY A 75 0.10 5.25 9.38
N ALA A 76 -0.74 4.26 9.13
CA ALA A 76 -0.71 3.03 9.91
C ALA A 76 0.58 2.25 9.65
N LEU A 77 1.12 1.67 10.72
CA LEU A 77 2.25 0.76 10.59
C LEU A 77 1.71 -0.62 10.24
N MET A 78 2.28 -1.21 9.21
CA MET A 78 1.80 -2.47 8.68
C MET A 78 2.93 -3.45 8.44
N GLU A 79 2.57 -4.71 8.38
CA GLU A 79 3.47 -5.76 7.95
C GLU A 79 2.96 -6.30 6.63
N LEU A 80 3.81 -6.26 5.61
CA LEU A 80 3.44 -6.67 4.25
C LEU A 80 4.22 -7.91 3.88
N THR A 81 3.53 -8.90 3.33
CA THR A 81 4.15 -10.13 2.85
C THR A 81 4.05 -10.18 1.34
N PHE A 82 5.19 -10.25 0.67
CA PHE A 82 5.27 -10.34 -0.78
C PHE A 82 5.76 -11.71 -1.19
N VAL A 83 5.13 -12.27 -2.22
CA VAL A 83 5.52 -13.57 -2.76
C VAL A 83 5.61 -13.46 -4.28
N LYS A 84 6.41 -14.34 -4.85
CA LYS A 84 6.57 -14.42 -6.29
C LYS A 84 5.59 -15.46 -6.84
N ASN A 85 4.85 -15.09 -7.88
CA ASN A 85 3.91 -16.01 -8.50
C ASN A 85 4.63 -16.86 -9.56
N ASN A 86 3.87 -17.71 -10.27
CA ASN A 86 4.42 -18.60 -11.26
C ASN A 86 5.11 -17.88 -12.42
N ARG A 87 4.75 -16.63 -12.63
CA ARG A 87 5.31 -15.81 -13.71
C ARG A 87 6.53 -15.02 -13.27
N GLY A 88 6.92 -15.17 -12.02
CA GLY A 88 8.05 -14.42 -11.49
C GLY A 88 7.69 -13.02 -11.04
N VAL A 89 6.41 -12.70 -10.93
CA VAL A 89 5.97 -11.38 -10.51
C VAL A 89 5.75 -11.36 -9.00
N ILE A 90 6.30 -10.34 -8.36
CA ILE A 90 6.14 -10.16 -6.92
C ILE A 90 4.79 -9.46 -6.67
N HIS A 91 4.00 -10.03 -5.77
CA HIS A 91 2.70 -9.44 -5.44
C HIS A 91 2.44 -9.53 -3.94
N LEU A 92 1.53 -8.69 -3.48
CA LEU A 92 1.16 -8.63 -2.08
C LEU A 92 0.28 -9.83 -1.73
N ARG A 93 0.76 -10.64 -0.81
CA ARG A 93 0.03 -11.82 -0.34
C ARG A 93 -0.79 -11.52 0.89
N LYS A 94 -0.26 -10.70 1.81
CA LYS A 94 -0.89 -10.43 3.07
C LYS A 94 -0.48 -9.06 3.57
N ALA A 95 -1.42 -8.36 4.18
CA ALA A 95 -1.17 -7.07 4.80
C ALA A 95 -1.82 -7.07 6.18
N THR A 96 -1.05 -6.75 7.21
CA THR A 96 -1.52 -6.79 8.59
C THR A 96 -1.18 -5.47 9.25
N VAL A 97 -2.16 -4.89 9.96
CA VAL A 97 -1.93 -3.66 10.72
C VAL A 97 -1.26 -4.01 12.03
N LEU A 98 -0.17 -3.31 12.33
CA LEU A 98 0.59 -3.53 13.54
C LEU A 98 0.29 -2.50 14.63
N GLY A 99 -0.22 -1.36 14.25
CA GLY A 99 -0.50 -0.36 15.25
C GLY A 99 -1.00 0.94 14.74
#